data_419ecf7fb7425c4fbf4c2a884c71cd98
#
_entry.id   419ecf7fb7425c4fbf4c2a884c71cd98
#
_cell.length_a   1.000
_cell.length_b   1.000
_cell.length_c   1.000
_cell.angle_alpha   90.00
_cell.angle_beta   90.00
_cell.angle_gamma   90.00
#
_symmetry.space_group_name_H-M   'P 1'
#
loop_
_entity.id
_entity.type
_entity.pdbx_description
1 polymer ?
#
loop_
_entity_poly.entity_id
_entity_poly.type
_entity_poly.pdbx_seq_one_letter_code
_entity_poly.pdbx_strand_id
1 'polypeptide(L)'
;MSRPAELGLAVVVAAAGIAAMVWWPAGDGLDASDPVDIPDEASGPELPADAEPQPDGADDAPPQADDEAEPGPEPEVVDESGDAFAFMPPGELLPDSGTGLTQQINYAPAMRFPMELGQAYANSQVYGHGGFHGPGGGQCDGENYAYAWRDNFCETRGHSTPLCPAGTGHQGQDIRPASCADASHWAVAAADGTITSVGSYSVRLMSDDGLRFTYLHLDSDSLVVEPGDMVNRGDRLGLVSNEFGGNATTIHLHFEVKMAVNTPAGLQNTHVPPYLALVDSYQRLLTGTDSQG
;
A
#
# COMPACT_ATOMS: atom_id res chain seq x y z
N MET A 1 86.42 3.51 16.80
CA MET A 1 85.42 4.07 15.92
C MET A 1 84.15 3.24 16.13
N SER A 2 83.32 3.67 17.06
CA SER A 2 82.17 2.94 17.51
C SER A 2 80.91 3.68 17.02
N ARG A 3 79.98 2.99 16.33
CA ARG A 3 78.69 3.52 15.94
C ARG A 3 77.65 3.24 17.04
N PRO A 4 76.79 4.15 17.38
CA PRO A 4 75.71 3.90 18.35
C PRO A 4 74.56 3.15 17.72
N ALA A 5 73.91 2.29 18.53
CA ALA A 5 72.72 1.54 18.22
C ALA A 5 71.48 2.46 18.30
N GLU A 6 70.68 2.42 17.28
CA GLU A 6 69.34 3.06 17.29
C GLU A 6 68.32 2.14 17.98
N LEU A 7 67.76 2.64 19.09
CA LEU A 7 66.55 2.01 19.71
C LEU A 7 65.34 2.33 18.91
N GLY A 8 64.73 1.32 18.29
CA GLY A 8 63.40 1.40 17.69
C GLY A 8 62.35 1.39 18.79
N LEU A 9 61.55 2.45 18.86
CA LEU A 9 60.37 2.55 19.71
C LEU A 9 59.18 1.86 19.02
N ALA A 10 58.78 0.71 19.54
CA ALA A 10 57.55 0.06 19.07
C ALA A 10 56.34 0.72 19.72
N VAL A 11 55.56 1.42 18.93
CA VAL A 11 54.25 1.93 19.36
C VAL A 11 53.21 0.82 19.23
N VAL A 12 52.76 0.28 20.34
CA VAL A 12 51.61 -0.61 20.40
C VAL A 12 50.33 0.25 20.35
N VAL A 13 49.66 0.27 19.23
CA VAL A 13 48.32 0.85 19.13
C VAL A 13 47.34 -0.17 19.64
N ALA A 14 46.82 0.01 20.85
CA ALA A 14 45.68 -0.73 21.37
C ALA A 14 44.44 -0.21 20.65
N ALA A 15 43.88 -1.03 19.76
CA ALA A 15 42.57 -0.78 19.18
C ALA A 15 41.52 -1.01 20.28
N ALA A 16 41.04 0.07 20.90
CA ALA A 16 39.85 0.05 21.72
C ALA A 16 38.64 -0.07 20.77
N GLY A 17 38.05 -1.25 20.72
CA GLY A 17 36.78 -1.47 20.04
C GLY A 17 35.68 -0.68 20.73
N ILE A 18 35.33 0.45 20.16
CA ILE A 18 34.11 1.16 20.51
C ILE A 18 32.99 0.42 19.79
N ALA A 19 32.22 -0.41 20.52
CA ALA A 19 30.94 -0.87 20.10
C ALA A 19 30.01 0.36 20.01
N ALA A 20 29.89 0.94 18.83
CA ALA A 20 28.85 1.92 18.57
C ALA A 20 27.52 1.16 18.66
N MET A 21 26.85 1.25 19.81
CA MET A 21 25.42 1.04 19.86
C MET A 21 24.83 2.11 18.95
N VAL A 22 24.44 1.70 17.75
CA VAL A 22 23.58 2.52 16.88
C VAL A 22 22.25 2.62 17.62
N TRP A 23 22.11 3.67 18.38
CA TRP A 23 20.84 4.10 18.91
C TRP A 23 20.05 4.59 17.70
N TRP A 24 19.08 3.79 17.24
CA TRP A 24 18.11 4.18 16.24
C TRP A 24 17.31 5.34 16.85
N PRO A 25 17.38 6.56 16.33
CA PRO A 25 16.40 7.55 16.73
C PRO A 25 15.05 6.94 16.35
N ALA A 26 14.16 6.79 17.32
CA ALA A 26 12.75 6.65 17.04
C ALA A 26 12.44 7.74 16.03
N GLY A 27 12.10 7.34 14.79
CA GLY A 27 11.85 8.25 13.71
C GLY A 27 10.89 9.31 14.24
N ASP A 28 11.17 10.56 13.93
CA ASP A 28 10.24 11.63 14.16
C ASP A 28 8.92 11.17 13.55
N GLY A 29 8.08 10.62 14.42
CA GLY A 29 6.69 10.37 14.11
C GLY A 29 6.18 11.72 13.70
N LEU A 30 5.88 11.88 12.42
CA LEU A 30 4.99 12.93 11.98
C LEU A 30 3.65 12.58 12.63
N ASP A 31 3.55 12.95 13.90
CA ASP A 31 2.32 12.94 14.67
C ASP A 31 1.41 14.00 14.07
N ALA A 32 0.60 13.56 13.14
CA ALA A 32 -0.54 14.34 12.68
C ALA A 32 -1.70 14.12 13.66
N SER A 33 -1.48 14.39 14.91
CA SER A 33 -2.53 14.66 15.89
C SER A 33 -2.91 16.13 15.83
N ASP A 34 -3.34 16.62 14.68
CA ASP A 34 -4.15 17.81 14.64
C ASP A 34 -5.59 17.39 14.96
N PRO A 35 -6.17 17.90 16.05
CA PRO A 35 -7.59 17.67 16.33
C PRO A 35 -8.40 18.42 15.25
N VAL A 36 -9.08 17.65 14.41
CA VAL A 36 -10.15 18.20 13.59
C VAL A 36 -11.27 18.56 14.56
N ASP A 37 -11.45 19.85 14.82
CA ASP A 37 -12.66 20.40 15.44
C ASP A 37 -13.87 19.98 14.57
N ILE A 38 -14.62 19.02 15.07
CA ILE A 38 -15.93 18.68 14.52
C ILE A 38 -16.93 19.62 15.21
N PRO A 39 -17.63 20.52 14.50
CA PRO A 39 -18.70 21.29 15.10
C PRO A 39 -19.83 20.34 15.52
N ASP A 40 -20.16 20.39 16.81
CA ASP A 40 -21.38 19.83 17.37
C ASP A 40 -22.54 20.73 16.93
N GLU A 41 -23.48 20.19 16.19
CA GLU A 41 -24.91 20.52 16.09
C GLU A 41 -25.50 20.18 14.73
N ALA A 42 -26.37 19.18 14.72
CA ALA A 42 -27.67 19.27 14.06
C ALA A 42 -28.59 18.13 14.54
N SER A 43 -29.48 18.49 15.44
CA SER A 43 -30.67 17.71 15.77
C SER A 43 -31.53 17.51 14.53
N GLY A 44 -31.60 16.28 14.02
CA GLY A 44 -32.54 15.91 12.96
C GLY A 44 -33.92 15.57 13.55
N PRO A 45 -35.02 15.76 12.82
CA PRO A 45 -36.38 15.58 13.32
C PRO A 45 -36.73 14.10 13.50
N GLU A 46 -37.50 13.84 14.57
CA GLU A 46 -38.19 12.57 14.87
C GLU A 46 -39.09 12.14 13.72
N LEU A 47 -38.98 10.87 13.35
CA LEU A 47 -39.98 10.21 12.48
C LEU A 47 -41.07 9.62 13.34
N PRO A 48 -42.37 9.73 12.95
CA PRO A 48 -43.48 9.16 13.69
C PRO A 48 -43.55 7.63 13.52
N ALA A 49 -43.83 6.97 14.65
CA ALA A 49 -44.17 5.56 14.72
C ALA A 49 -45.59 5.31 14.19
N ASP A 50 -45.84 4.06 13.80
CA ASP A 50 -47.11 3.37 13.57
C ASP A 50 -47.69 3.43 12.16
N ALA A 51 -47.51 2.28 11.45
CA ALA A 51 -48.58 1.66 10.63
C ALA A 51 -48.24 0.16 10.44
N GLU A 52 -49.04 -0.69 11.07
CA GLU A 52 -49.08 -2.13 10.78
C GLU A 52 -49.62 -2.40 9.38
N PRO A 53 -49.07 -3.36 8.59
CA PRO A 53 -49.69 -3.83 7.37
C PRO A 53 -50.60 -5.04 7.67
N GLN A 54 -51.83 -4.97 7.21
CA GLN A 54 -52.77 -6.10 7.15
C GLN A 54 -52.38 -7.08 6.03
N PRO A 55 -52.72 -8.38 6.18
CA PRO A 55 -52.45 -9.37 5.15
C PRO A 55 -53.66 -9.51 4.18
N ASP A 56 -53.41 -9.24 2.93
CA ASP A 56 -54.30 -9.69 1.85
C ASP A 56 -53.65 -10.81 1.07
N GLY A 57 -54.31 -11.97 1.10
CA GLY A 57 -53.92 -13.12 0.34
C GLY A 57 -54.25 -13.00 -1.17
N ALA A 58 -53.39 -13.50 -1.97
CA ALA A 58 -53.71 -14.06 -3.29
C ALA A 58 -52.63 -15.10 -3.64
N ASP A 59 -53.09 -16.33 -3.86
CA ASP A 59 -52.36 -17.40 -4.49
C ASP A 59 -51.90 -17.00 -5.90
N ASP A 60 -50.63 -16.90 -6.14
CA ASP A 60 -50.05 -17.00 -7.46
C ASP A 60 -48.79 -17.90 -7.37
N ALA A 61 -48.88 -19.02 -8.09
CA ALA A 61 -47.77 -19.95 -8.24
C ALA A 61 -46.59 -19.24 -8.90
N PRO A 62 -45.35 -19.47 -8.43
CA PRO A 62 -44.17 -18.86 -9.05
C PRO A 62 -44.00 -19.40 -10.47
N PRO A 63 -43.65 -18.53 -11.45
CA PRO A 63 -43.25 -18.99 -12.78
C PRO A 63 -42.03 -19.89 -12.63
N GLN A 64 -42.03 -20.97 -13.41
CA GLN A 64 -40.90 -21.89 -13.52
C GLN A 64 -39.68 -21.07 -13.94
N ALA A 65 -38.59 -21.21 -13.19
CA ALA A 65 -37.30 -20.66 -13.53
C ALA A 65 -36.88 -21.18 -14.90
N ASP A 66 -36.74 -20.28 -15.86
CA ASP A 66 -36.05 -20.56 -17.10
C ASP A 66 -34.62 -21.04 -16.74
N ASP A 67 -34.17 -22.09 -17.40
CA ASP A 67 -32.79 -22.62 -17.33
C ASP A 67 -31.83 -21.46 -17.67
N GLU A 68 -31.39 -20.68 -16.67
CA GLU A 68 -30.29 -19.75 -16.87
C GLU A 68 -29.05 -20.59 -17.18
N ALA A 69 -28.60 -20.52 -18.43
CA ALA A 69 -27.36 -21.09 -18.86
C ALA A 69 -26.24 -20.61 -17.88
N GLU A 70 -25.52 -21.56 -17.30
CA GLU A 70 -24.37 -21.20 -16.47
C GLU A 70 -23.50 -20.18 -17.21
N PRO A 71 -23.11 -19.07 -16.58
CA PRO A 71 -22.23 -18.10 -17.22
C PRO A 71 -20.95 -18.85 -17.65
N GLY A 72 -20.60 -18.71 -18.93
CA GLY A 72 -19.35 -19.25 -19.45
C GLY A 72 -18.16 -18.70 -18.65
N PRO A 73 -16.99 -19.34 -18.72
CA PRO A 73 -15.81 -18.85 -18.01
C PRO A 73 -15.57 -17.37 -18.37
N GLU A 74 -15.39 -16.54 -17.33
CA GLU A 74 -15.04 -15.14 -17.55
C GLU A 74 -13.74 -15.07 -18.37
N PRO A 75 -13.61 -14.07 -19.28
CA PRO A 75 -12.39 -13.91 -20.05
C PRO A 75 -11.20 -13.71 -19.13
N GLU A 76 -10.15 -14.49 -19.37
CA GLU A 76 -8.90 -14.35 -18.63
C GLU A 76 -8.28 -12.96 -18.91
N VAL A 77 -8.01 -12.20 -17.85
CA VAL A 77 -7.36 -10.91 -17.94
C VAL A 77 -5.86 -11.13 -18.07
N VAL A 78 -5.26 -10.62 -19.13
CA VAL A 78 -3.83 -10.72 -19.36
C VAL A 78 -3.16 -9.35 -19.27
N ASP A 79 -1.89 -9.32 -18.85
CA ASP A 79 -1.10 -8.09 -18.83
C ASP A 79 -0.50 -7.76 -20.21
N GLU A 80 0.30 -6.70 -20.29
CA GLU A 80 0.92 -6.26 -21.55
C GLU A 80 1.94 -7.27 -22.13
N SER A 81 2.46 -8.21 -21.31
CA SER A 81 3.30 -9.31 -21.78
C SER A 81 2.51 -10.50 -22.32
N GLY A 82 1.22 -10.55 -22.04
CA GLY A 82 0.33 -11.66 -22.36
C GLY A 82 0.27 -12.71 -21.23
N ASP A 83 0.84 -12.42 -20.05
CA ASP A 83 0.74 -13.28 -18.89
C ASP A 83 -0.62 -13.10 -18.20
N ALA A 84 -1.24 -14.20 -17.83
CA ALA A 84 -2.52 -14.19 -17.13
C ALA A 84 -2.37 -13.59 -15.74
N PHE A 85 -3.14 -12.52 -15.45
CA PHE A 85 -3.16 -11.93 -14.15
C PHE A 85 -3.79 -12.87 -13.12
N ALA A 86 -3.05 -13.13 -12.05
CA ALA A 86 -3.50 -13.95 -10.94
C ALA A 86 -3.17 -13.28 -9.61
N PHE A 87 -3.96 -13.55 -8.59
CA PHE A 87 -3.76 -13.02 -7.25
C PHE A 87 -4.24 -14.01 -6.18
N MET A 88 -3.61 -13.96 -5.01
CA MET A 88 -4.00 -14.75 -3.84
C MET A 88 -5.14 -14.04 -3.09
N PRO A 89 -5.94 -14.77 -2.29
CA PRO A 89 -6.93 -14.14 -1.42
C PRO A 89 -6.33 -13.09 -0.48
N PRO A 90 -7.09 -12.03 -0.08
CA PRO A 90 -6.62 -11.05 0.87
C PRO A 90 -6.25 -11.69 2.21
N GLY A 91 -5.19 -11.20 2.81
CA GLY A 91 -4.62 -11.72 4.06
C GLY A 91 -3.80 -13.00 3.92
N GLU A 92 -3.64 -13.53 2.71
CA GLU A 92 -2.72 -14.64 2.46
C GLU A 92 -1.29 -14.12 2.26
N LEU A 93 -0.61 -13.88 3.38
CA LEU A 93 0.77 -13.40 3.41
C LEU A 93 1.76 -14.50 3.01
N LEU A 94 3.04 -14.12 2.81
CA LEU A 94 4.11 -15.11 2.72
C LEU A 94 4.20 -15.93 4.03
N PRO A 95 4.55 -17.23 3.97
CA PRO A 95 4.79 -18.01 5.17
C PRO A 95 5.75 -17.31 6.14
N ASP A 96 5.45 -17.37 7.43
CA ASP A 96 6.25 -16.81 8.52
C ASP A 96 6.39 -15.28 8.52
N SER A 97 5.70 -14.54 7.63
CA SER A 97 5.78 -13.09 7.56
C SER A 97 4.77 -12.36 8.46
N GLY A 98 3.82 -13.06 9.07
CA GLY A 98 2.81 -12.48 9.95
C GLY A 98 1.45 -13.15 9.85
N THR A 99 0.43 -12.45 10.36
CA THR A 99 -0.97 -12.87 10.26
C THR A 99 -1.76 -11.82 9.50
N GLY A 100 -2.21 -12.15 8.31
CA GLY A 100 -2.93 -11.23 7.44
C GLY A 100 -4.38 -11.00 7.86
N LEU A 101 -4.99 -9.98 7.29
CA LEU A 101 -6.39 -9.63 7.48
C LEU A 101 -7.23 -10.19 6.33
N THR A 102 -8.03 -11.20 6.61
CA THR A 102 -8.80 -11.96 5.60
C THR A 102 -10.15 -11.33 5.22
N GLN A 103 -10.37 -10.06 5.58
CA GLN A 103 -11.62 -9.36 5.26
C GLN A 103 -11.76 -9.14 3.74
N GLN A 104 -12.95 -9.46 3.22
CA GLN A 104 -13.32 -9.28 1.81
C GLN A 104 -13.99 -7.91 1.60
N ILE A 105 -13.31 -6.83 2.00
CA ILE A 105 -13.82 -5.45 1.89
C ILE A 105 -12.89 -4.67 0.98
N ASN A 106 -13.45 -4.14 -0.13
CA ASN A 106 -12.78 -3.16 -0.95
C ASN A 106 -13.06 -1.76 -0.37
N TYR A 107 -12.05 -1.16 0.27
CA TYR A 107 -12.16 0.14 0.95
C TYR A 107 -12.05 1.35 0.01
N ALA A 108 -11.61 1.15 -1.23
CA ALA A 108 -11.45 2.21 -2.22
C ALA A 108 -11.87 1.74 -3.63
N PRO A 109 -13.16 1.35 -3.83
CA PRO A 109 -13.60 0.70 -5.07
C PRO A 109 -13.52 1.60 -6.31
N ALA A 110 -13.55 2.91 -6.12
CA ALA A 110 -13.48 3.88 -7.21
C ALA A 110 -12.05 4.29 -7.57
N MET A 111 -11.03 3.85 -6.82
CA MET A 111 -9.66 4.28 -7.09
C MET A 111 -9.14 3.75 -8.43
N ARG A 112 -8.24 4.51 -9.06
CA ARG A 112 -7.39 4.05 -10.15
C ARG A 112 -6.18 3.30 -9.58
N PHE A 113 -5.63 2.37 -10.35
CA PHE A 113 -4.34 1.75 -10.01
C PHE A 113 -3.25 2.82 -9.92
N PRO A 114 -2.44 2.84 -8.84
CA PRO A 114 -1.57 3.96 -8.52
C PRO A 114 -0.28 4.02 -9.35
N MET A 115 -0.17 3.25 -10.42
CA MET A 115 0.91 3.33 -11.41
C MET A 115 0.35 3.63 -12.80
N GLU A 116 1.14 4.32 -13.64
CA GLU A 116 0.68 4.78 -14.95
C GLU A 116 0.38 3.64 -15.92
N LEU A 117 1.24 2.62 -15.93
CA LEU A 117 1.18 1.49 -16.87
C LEU A 117 0.98 0.17 -16.12
N GLY A 118 0.43 -0.81 -16.85
CA GLY A 118 0.33 -2.20 -16.43
C GLY A 118 1.70 -2.87 -16.32
N GLN A 119 1.75 -4.15 -16.09
CA GLN A 119 2.81 -4.94 -15.47
C GLN A 119 3.25 -4.36 -14.13
N ALA A 120 2.67 -4.92 -13.08
CA ALA A 120 3.05 -4.62 -11.71
C ALA A 120 2.91 -5.88 -10.87
N TYR A 121 3.65 -5.94 -9.76
CA TYR A 121 3.72 -7.14 -8.95
C TYR A 121 3.59 -6.77 -7.48
N ALA A 122 2.42 -7.07 -6.90
CA ALA A 122 2.18 -6.89 -5.48
C ALA A 122 2.75 -8.06 -4.69
N ASN A 123 3.77 -7.78 -3.86
CA ASN A 123 4.44 -8.79 -3.03
C ASN A 123 5.23 -8.14 -1.89
N SER A 124 5.67 -8.96 -0.94
CA SER A 124 6.50 -8.50 0.16
C SER A 124 7.88 -8.06 -0.31
N GLN A 125 8.33 -6.92 0.21
CA GLN A 125 9.68 -6.40 0.00
C GLN A 125 10.66 -6.86 1.06
N VAL A 126 10.18 -7.31 2.22
CA VAL A 126 11.02 -7.72 3.35
C VAL A 126 11.18 -9.23 3.42
N TYR A 127 10.14 -9.99 3.10
CA TYR A 127 10.13 -11.45 3.13
C TYR A 127 10.21 -12.08 1.73
N GLY A 128 10.18 -11.28 0.66
CA GLY A 128 10.44 -11.70 -0.71
C GLY A 128 11.92 -11.90 -1.02
N HIS A 129 12.25 -12.31 -2.24
CA HIS A 129 13.64 -12.52 -2.70
C HIS A 129 14.46 -11.23 -2.58
N GLY A 130 15.63 -11.35 -1.96
CA GLY A 130 16.51 -10.22 -1.67
C GLY A 130 16.06 -9.31 -0.53
N GLY A 131 14.93 -9.60 0.13
CA GLY A 131 14.45 -8.90 1.31
C GLY A 131 15.22 -9.30 2.57
N PHE A 132 15.15 -8.46 3.61
CA PHE A 132 15.92 -8.63 4.85
C PHE A 132 15.61 -9.95 5.58
N HIS A 133 14.37 -10.43 5.52
CA HIS A 133 13.91 -11.70 6.09
C HIS A 133 13.57 -12.75 5.03
N GLY A 134 13.80 -12.41 3.77
CA GLY A 134 13.46 -13.28 2.66
C GLY A 134 14.53 -14.35 2.36
N PRO A 135 14.26 -15.20 1.37
CA PRO A 135 15.28 -16.08 0.82
C PRO A 135 16.41 -15.25 0.17
N GLY A 136 17.53 -15.92 -0.12
CA GLY A 136 18.64 -15.31 -0.85
C GLY A 136 18.20 -14.75 -2.21
N GLY A 137 19.14 -14.17 -2.97
CA GLY A 137 18.89 -13.49 -4.23
C GLY A 137 18.97 -11.98 -4.08
N GLY A 138 18.49 -11.25 -5.07
CA GLY A 138 18.46 -9.79 -5.09
C GLY A 138 17.06 -9.25 -5.31
N GLN A 139 16.91 -7.93 -5.15
CA GLN A 139 15.63 -7.28 -5.43
C GLN A 139 15.16 -7.46 -6.88
N CYS A 140 16.07 -7.69 -7.81
CA CYS A 140 15.77 -7.90 -9.24
C CYS A 140 15.62 -9.39 -9.60
N ASP A 141 15.48 -10.28 -8.61
CA ASP A 141 15.19 -11.67 -8.84
C ASP A 141 13.85 -11.83 -9.58
N GLY A 142 13.82 -12.68 -10.60
CA GLY A 142 12.64 -12.89 -11.45
C GLY A 142 11.41 -13.37 -10.66
N GLU A 143 11.61 -14.06 -9.53
CA GLU A 143 10.50 -14.49 -8.67
C GLU A 143 9.75 -13.31 -7.99
N ASN A 144 10.36 -12.13 -7.92
CA ASN A 144 9.69 -10.91 -7.46
C ASN A 144 8.82 -10.26 -8.56
N TYR A 145 8.96 -10.70 -9.81
CA TYR A 145 8.31 -10.16 -11.00
C TYR A 145 7.45 -11.22 -11.68
N ALA A 146 6.69 -11.95 -10.88
CA ALA A 146 5.79 -13.00 -11.33
C ALA A 146 4.43 -12.93 -10.61
N TYR A 147 3.39 -13.39 -11.26
CA TYR A 147 2.11 -13.68 -10.61
C TYR A 147 2.18 -15.04 -9.85
N ALA A 148 1.33 -15.29 -8.85
CA ALA A 148 0.21 -14.48 -8.41
C ALA A 148 0.64 -13.34 -7.48
N TRP A 149 -0.10 -12.22 -7.52
CA TRP A 149 0.01 -11.18 -6.50
C TRP A 149 -0.29 -11.74 -5.10
N ARG A 150 0.36 -11.17 -4.10
CA ARG A 150 0.18 -11.55 -2.72
C ARG A 150 0.04 -10.30 -1.85
N ASP A 151 -0.96 -10.35 -0.96
CA ASP A 151 -1.16 -9.32 0.06
C ASP A 151 0.03 -9.27 1.02
N ASN A 152 0.43 -8.06 1.44
CA ASN A 152 1.40 -7.86 2.51
C ASN A 152 0.95 -6.81 3.55
N PHE A 153 -0.33 -6.41 3.54
CA PHE A 153 -0.92 -5.68 4.63
C PHE A 153 -0.95 -6.55 5.89
N CYS A 154 -0.60 -6.01 7.04
CA CYS A 154 -0.39 -6.74 8.31
C CYS A 154 0.86 -7.64 8.36
N GLU A 155 1.70 -7.67 7.34
CA GLU A 155 3.01 -8.30 7.45
C GLU A 155 3.77 -7.74 8.67
N THR A 156 4.51 -8.56 9.40
CA THR A 156 5.11 -8.19 10.69
C THR A 156 5.96 -6.92 10.60
N ARG A 157 5.52 -5.88 11.27
CA ARG A 157 6.17 -4.58 11.49
C ARG A 157 5.79 -4.05 12.86
N GLY A 158 6.55 -3.06 13.37
CA GLY A 158 6.28 -2.40 14.64
C GLY A 158 5.27 -1.25 14.58
N HIS A 159 4.69 -0.95 13.42
CA HIS A 159 3.75 0.16 13.24
C HIS A 159 2.37 -0.20 13.77
N SER A 160 1.75 0.72 14.53
CA SER A 160 0.37 0.54 15.00
C SER A 160 -0.58 0.47 13.81
N THR A 161 -1.26 -0.67 13.68
CA THR A 161 -2.21 -0.95 12.60
C THR A 161 -3.41 -1.68 13.21
N PRO A 162 -4.38 -0.94 13.78
CA PRO A 162 -5.44 -1.49 14.65
C PRO A 162 -6.34 -2.53 13.99
N LEU A 163 -6.42 -2.57 12.67
CA LEU A 163 -7.16 -3.60 11.94
C LEU A 163 -6.41 -4.92 11.83
N CYS A 164 -5.09 -4.91 11.97
CA CYS A 164 -4.30 -6.14 11.91
C CYS A 164 -4.57 -7.04 13.12
N PRO A 165 -4.60 -8.36 12.95
CA PRO A 165 -4.82 -9.30 14.07
C PRO A 165 -3.82 -9.12 15.23
N ALA A 166 -2.58 -8.70 14.92
CA ALA A 166 -1.56 -8.40 15.93
C ALA A 166 -1.68 -6.98 16.53
N GLY A 167 -2.59 -6.12 16.01
CA GLY A 167 -2.66 -4.69 16.35
C GLY A 167 -1.51 -3.85 15.79
N THR A 168 -0.52 -4.50 15.19
CA THR A 168 0.63 -3.89 14.52
C THR A 168 0.86 -4.60 13.20
N GLY A 169 1.53 -3.95 12.25
CA GLY A 169 1.86 -4.55 10.97
C GLY A 169 2.21 -3.53 9.89
N HIS A 170 2.42 -4.03 8.70
CA HIS A 170 2.60 -3.26 7.50
C HIS A 170 1.32 -2.49 7.18
N GLN A 171 1.43 -1.19 6.88
CA GLN A 171 0.30 -0.26 6.80
C GLN A 171 -0.25 -0.05 5.38
N GLY A 172 0.36 -0.69 4.39
CA GLY A 172 0.03 -0.56 2.97
C GLY A 172 0.27 -1.84 2.20
N GLN A 173 0.36 -1.69 0.88
CA GLN A 173 0.76 -2.73 -0.06
C GLN A 173 2.01 -2.28 -0.80
N ASP A 174 3.00 -3.16 -0.91
CA ASP A 174 4.17 -2.94 -1.73
C ASP A 174 3.91 -3.44 -3.16
N ILE A 175 4.26 -2.60 -4.14
CA ILE A 175 3.99 -2.85 -5.56
C ILE A 175 5.29 -2.61 -6.34
N ARG A 176 5.85 -3.66 -6.94
CA ARG A 176 6.97 -3.54 -7.87
C ARG A 176 6.45 -3.10 -9.23
N PRO A 177 7.14 -2.16 -9.91
CA PRO A 177 6.82 -1.81 -11.29
C PRO A 177 7.23 -2.93 -12.26
N ALA A 178 6.95 -2.74 -13.53
CA ALA A 178 7.22 -3.70 -14.61
C ALA A 178 8.69 -4.16 -14.70
N SER A 179 9.62 -3.38 -14.21
CA SER A 179 11.05 -3.69 -14.23
C SER A 179 11.77 -3.22 -12.97
N CYS A 180 12.94 -3.80 -12.71
CA CYS A 180 13.85 -3.41 -11.63
C CYS A 180 14.68 -2.16 -11.98
N ALA A 181 14.10 -1.22 -12.75
CA ALA A 181 14.77 0.02 -13.13
C ALA A 181 14.36 1.14 -12.17
N ASP A 182 15.33 1.72 -11.47
CA ASP A 182 15.12 2.83 -10.55
C ASP A 182 14.67 4.09 -11.27
N ALA A 183 13.75 4.86 -10.68
CA ALA A 183 13.22 6.11 -11.20
C ALA A 183 12.79 6.03 -12.67
N SER A 184 12.07 4.97 -13.05
CA SER A 184 11.69 4.71 -14.44
C SER A 184 10.19 4.55 -14.68
N HIS A 185 9.41 4.37 -13.62
CA HIS A 185 7.97 4.10 -13.70
C HIS A 185 7.20 5.14 -12.88
N TRP A 186 6.21 5.78 -13.50
CA TRP A 186 5.41 6.81 -12.84
C TRP A 186 4.40 6.21 -11.85
N ALA A 187 4.41 6.73 -10.62
CA ALA A 187 3.27 6.69 -9.72
C ALA A 187 2.30 7.83 -10.10
N VAL A 188 1.01 7.54 -10.03
CA VAL A 188 -0.06 8.47 -10.44
C VAL A 188 -1.14 8.57 -9.37
N ALA A 189 -1.88 9.68 -9.39
CA ALA A 189 -3.00 9.93 -8.47
C ALA A 189 -4.07 8.85 -8.61
N ALA A 190 -4.39 8.18 -7.50
CA ALA A 190 -5.40 7.12 -7.45
C ALA A 190 -6.83 7.66 -7.53
N ALA A 191 -7.03 8.96 -7.27
CA ALA A 191 -8.32 9.64 -7.29
C ALA A 191 -8.13 11.13 -7.60
N ASP A 192 -9.23 11.81 -7.93
CA ASP A 192 -9.29 13.26 -7.91
C ASP A 192 -9.15 13.75 -6.46
N GLY A 193 -8.52 14.91 -6.26
CA GLY A 193 -8.36 15.46 -4.93
C GLY A 193 -7.24 16.47 -4.80
N THR A 194 -6.79 16.69 -3.56
CA THR A 194 -5.78 17.69 -3.22
C THR A 194 -4.54 17.03 -2.63
N ILE A 195 -3.36 17.45 -3.07
CA ILE A 195 -2.08 17.05 -2.47
C ILE A 195 -1.96 17.76 -1.12
N THR A 196 -1.96 16.99 -0.04
CA THR A 196 -1.90 17.54 1.33
C THR A 196 -0.48 17.65 1.88
N SER A 197 0.44 16.84 1.35
CA SER A 197 1.83 16.86 1.79
C SER A 197 2.74 16.24 0.73
N VAL A 198 3.92 16.82 0.56
CA VAL A 198 5.02 16.28 -0.23
C VAL A 198 6.24 16.21 0.68
N GLY A 199 6.76 14.99 0.89
CA GLY A 199 8.02 14.73 1.60
C GLY A 199 9.18 14.55 0.62
N SER A 200 10.37 14.18 1.12
CA SER A 200 11.54 13.99 0.25
C SER A 200 11.32 12.88 -0.79
N TYR A 201 10.60 11.84 -0.43
CA TYR A 201 10.35 10.65 -1.27
C TYR A 201 8.89 10.17 -1.16
N SER A 202 7.97 11.06 -0.80
CA SER A 202 6.58 10.70 -0.55
C SER A 202 5.60 11.79 -0.96
N VAL A 203 4.40 11.36 -1.35
CA VAL A 203 3.26 12.23 -1.65
C VAL A 203 2.04 11.74 -0.87
N ARG A 204 1.25 12.67 -0.33
CA ARG A 204 -0.06 12.38 0.27
C ARG A 204 -1.14 13.12 -0.48
N LEU A 205 -2.12 12.37 -0.94
CA LEU A 205 -3.31 12.84 -1.62
C LEU A 205 -4.52 12.64 -0.69
N MET A 206 -5.31 13.68 -0.50
CA MET A 206 -6.66 13.58 0.07
C MET A 206 -7.65 13.63 -1.09
N SER A 207 -8.37 12.55 -1.30
CA SER A 207 -9.39 12.50 -2.35
C SER A 207 -10.64 13.28 -1.97
N ASP A 208 -11.45 13.65 -2.96
CA ASP A 208 -12.67 14.42 -2.79
C ASP A 208 -13.74 13.67 -1.97
N ASP A 209 -13.66 12.33 -1.92
CA ASP A 209 -14.51 11.47 -1.11
C ASP A 209 -13.94 11.14 0.29
N GLY A 210 -12.83 11.78 0.67
CA GLY A 210 -12.28 11.74 2.02
C GLY A 210 -11.33 10.58 2.32
N LEU A 211 -10.85 9.87 1.31
CA LEU A 211 -9.78 8.88 1.46
C LEU A 211 -8.42 9.56 1.41
N ARG A 212 -7.51 9.18 2.29
CA ARG A 212 -6.11 9.60 2.20
C ARG A 212 -5.28 8.49 1.58
N PHE A 213 -4.65 8.80 0.46
CA PHE A 213 -3.66 7.96 -0.20
C PHE A 213 -2.25 8.44 0.14
N THR A 214 -1.33 7.51 0.42
CA THR A 214 0.08 7.80 0.63
C THR A 214 0.92 6.98 -0.35
N TYR A 215 1.86 7.66 -0.99
CA TYR A 215 2.82 7.10 -1.94
C TYR A 215 4.20 7.27 -1.34
N LEU A 216 4.95 6.18 -1.13
CA LEU A 216 6.31 6.21 -0.58
C LEU A 216 7.30 5.57 -1.55
N HIS A 217 8.56 5.88 -1.36
CA HIS A 217 9.70 5.44 -2.16
C HIS A 217 9.68 6.01 -3.57
N LEU A 218 9.27 7.29 -3.68
CA LEU A 218 9.39 8.05 -4.91
C LEU A 218 10.77 8.71 -4.99
N ASP A 219 11.30 8.84 -6.20
CA ASP A 219 12.53 9.56 -6.48
C ASP A 219 12.34 11.06 -6.24
N SER A 220 13.13 11.62 -5.33
CA SER A 220 13.00 13.01 -4.86
C SER A 220 13.15 14.06 -5.95
N ASP A 221 13.97 13.76 -6.97
CA ASP A 221 14.20 14.67 -8.09
C ASP A 221 13.08 14.62 -9.15
N SER A 222 12.19 13.63 -9.04
CA SER A 222 11.09 13.41 -10.01
C SER A 222 9.72 13.90 -9.54
N LEU A 223 9.60 14.37 -8.30
CA LEU A 223 8.31 14.84 -7.77
C LEU A 223 7.82 16.05 -8.57
N VAL A 224 6.59 15.97 -9.10
CA VAL A 224 6.02 16.99 -10.00
C VAL A 224 4.81 17.70 -9.40
N VAL A 225 4.55 17.51 -8.13
CA VAL A 225 3.42 18.11 -7.39
C VAL A 225 3.91 18.82 -6.13
N GLU A 226 3.10 19.80 -5.65
CA GLU A 226 3.34 20.55 -4.42
C GLU A 226 2.11 20.47 -3.49
N PRO A 227 2.28 20.69 -2.16
CA PRO A 227 1.14 20.78 -1.24
C PRO A 227 0.16 21.88 -1.67
N GLY A 228 -1.11 21.55 -1.78
CA GLY A 228 -2.18 22.43 -2.25
C GLY A 228 -2.57 22.23 -3.72
N ASP A 229 -1.80 21.47 -4.50
CA ASP A 229 -2.16 21.17 -5.87
C ASP A 229 -3.43 20.32 -5.92
N MET A 230 -4.33 20.68 -6.83
CA MET A 230 -5.45 19.84 -7.22
C MET A 230 -5.01 18.91 -8.35
N VAL A 231 -5.22 17.63 -8.17
CA VAL A 231 -4.87 16.60 -9.17
C VAL A 231 -6.11 15.85 -9.62
N ASN A 232 -6.08 15.44 -10.87
CA ASN A 232 -7.07 14.50 -11.39
C ASN A 232 -6.52 13.07 -11.26
N ARG A 233 -7.41 12.13 -11.16
CA ARG A 233 -7.13 10.70 -11.21
C ARG A 233 -6.27 10.37 -12.43
N GLY A 234 -5.08 9.83 -12.20
CA GLY A 234 -4.11 9.50 -13.24
C GLY A 234 -3.02 10.55 -13.48
N ASP A 235 -3.09 11.72 -12.86
CA ASP A 235 -2.00 12.71 -12.93
C ASP A 235 -0.72 12.15 -12.30
N ARG A 236 0.42 12.41 -12.91
CA ARG A 236 1.73 11.96 -12.44
C ARG A 236 2.13 12.65 -11.14
N LEU A 237 2.71 11.89 -10.21
CA LEU A 237 3.15 12.37 -8.90
C LEU A 237 4.67 12.36 -8.75
N GLY A 238 5.31 11.28 -9.14
CA GLY A 238 6.75 11.04 -9.08
C GLY A 238 7.10 9.66 -9.61
N LEU A 239 8.37 9.39 -9.83
CA LEU A 239 8.87 8.10 -10.30
C LEU A 239 9.09 7.16 -9.10
N VAL A 240 8.73 5.90 -9.26
CA VAL A 240 8.97 4.85 -8.26
C VAL A 240 10.46 4.60 -8.14
N SER A 241 10.99 4.58 -6.92
CA SER A 241 12.41 4.43 -6.63
C SER A 241 12.66 3.51 -5.42
N ASN A 242 13.85 3.58 -4.89
CA ASN A 242 14.27 2.90 -3.65
C ASN A 242 14.58 3.87 -2.51
N GLU A 243 14.19 5.12 -2.59
CA GLU A 243 14.51 6.14 -1.59
C GLU A 243 13.81 5.88 -0.25
N PHE A 244 14.59 5.91 0.84
CA PHE A 244 14.09 5.74 2.20
C PHE A 244 15.00 6.42 3.23
N GLY A 245 14.91 7.75 3.33
CA GLY A 245 15.55 8.51 4.41
C GLY A 245 17.07 8.34 4.53
N GLY A 246 17.80 8.32 3.40
CA GLY A 246 19.24 8.16 3.36
C GLY A 246 19.74 6.70 3.32
N ASN A 247 18.84 5.74 3.45
CA ASN A 247 19.07 4.32 3.18
C ASN A 247 18.24 3.90 1.96
N ALA A 248 18.83 3.10 1.10
CA ALA A 248 18.07 2.52 0.00
C ALA A 248 17.23 1.34 0.52
N THR A 249 15.95 1.29 0.11
CA THR A 249 15.14 0.08 0.19
C THR A 249 15.18 -0.68 -1.15
N THR A 250 14.25 -1.56 -1.41
CA THR A 250 14.06 -2.15 -2.74
C THR A 250 13.26 -1.18 -3.63
N ILE A 251 13.37 -1.31 -4.96
CA ILE A 251 12.59 -0.50 -5.90
C ILE A 251 11.14 -0.98 -5.87
N HIS A 252 10.24 -0.17 -5.31
CA HIS A 252 8.81 -0.44 -5.24
C HIS A 252 8.03 0.81 -4.83
N LEU A 253 6.78 0.87 -5.18
CA LEU A 253 5.82 1.79 -4.59
C LEU A 253 5.25 1.16 -3.32
N HIS A 254 5.44 1.78 -2.16
CA HIS A 254 4.64 1.49 -0.98
C HIS A 254 3.39 2.37 -1.00
N PHE A 255 2.21 1.74 -1.04
CA PHE A 255 0.93 2.41 -1.21
C PHE A 255 0.01 2.17 -0.04
N GLU A 256 -0.49 3.26 0.58
CA GLU A 256 -1.39 3.21 1.74
C GLU A 256 -2.73 3.84 1.42
N VAL A 257 -3.77 3.30 2.03
CA VAL A 257 -5.11 3.92 2.12
C VAL A 257 -5.46 4.12 3.59
N LYS A 258 -5.93 5.32 3.95
CA LYS A 258 -6.34 5.65 5.31
C LYS A 258 -7.70 6.34 5.30
N MET A 259 -8.57 5.91 6.22
CA MET A 259 -9.91 6.45 6.39
C MET A 259 -10.45 6.17 7.81
N ALA A 260 -11.59 6.77 8.13
CA ALA A 260 -12.30 6.48 9.37
C ALA A 260 -13.03 5.13 9.26
N VAL A 261 -12.67 4.18 10.11
CA VAL A 261 -13.29 2.84 10.17
C VAL A 261 -13.49 2.38 11.60
N ASN A 262 -14.43 1.47 11.79
CA ASN A 262 -14.60 0.80 13.07
C ASN A 262 -13.48 -0.22 13.28
N THR A 263 -12.74 -0.04 14.36
CA THR A 263 -11.72 -0.97 14.86
C THR A 263 -12.23 -1.65 16.14
N PRO A 264 -11.53 -2.66 16.68
CA PRO A 264 -11.86 -3.22 18.00
C PRO A 264 -11.90 -2.18 19.12
N ALA A 265 -11.20 -1.04 18.97
CA ALA A 265 -11.18 0.06 19.93
C ALA A 265 -12.18 1.19 19.61
N GLY A 266 -13.09 0.98 18.65
CA GLY A 266 -14.07 1.97 18.18
C GLY A 266 -13.69 2.63 16.86
N LEU A 267 -14.39 3.72 16.50
CA LEU A 267 -14.15 4.47 15.28
C LEU A 267 -12.78 5.15 15.34
N GLN A 268 -11.92 4.88 14.35
CA GLN A 268 -10.58 5.45 14.25
C GLN A 268 -10.26 5.83 12.80
N ASN A 269 -9.52 6.91 12.60
CA ASN A 269 -8.91 7.22 11.32
C ASN A 269 -7.59 6.44 11.20
N THR A 270 -7.59 5.33 10.48
CA THR A 270 -6.45 4.41 10.42
C THR A 270 -6.25 3.83 9.03
N HIS A 271 -5.14 3.11 8.86
CA HIS A 271 -4.84 2.41 7.63
C HIS A 271 -5.80 1.23 7.43
N VAL A 272 -6.27 1.07 6.20
CA VAL A 272 -7.13 -0.03 5.75
C VAL A 272 -6.41 -0.82 4.66
N PRO A 273 -6.68 -2.15 4.49
CA PRO A 273 -6.01 -2.94 3.48
C PRO A 273 -6.34 -2.43 2.07
N PRO A 274 -5.33 -2.04 1.27
CA PRO A 274 -5.57 -1.57 -0.09
C PRO A 274 -5.69 -2.69 -1.11
N TYR A 275 -5.37 -3.94 -0.73
CA TYR A 275 -5.13 -5.04 -1.64
C TYR A 275 -6.29 -5.32 -2.62
N LEU A 276 -7.53 -5.44 -2.15
CA LEU A 276 -8.68 -5.68 -3.04
C LEU A 276 -8.95 -4.49 -3.97
N ALA A 277 -8.75 -3.27 -3.50
CA ALA A 277 -8.88 -2.09 -4.34
C ALA A 277 -7.80 -2.05 -5.45
N LEU A 278 -6.58 -2.49 -5.11
CA LEU A 278 -5.50 -2.63 -6.09
C LEU A 278 -5.79 -3.73 -7.11
N VAL A 279 -6.28 -4.90 -6.70
CA VAL A 279 -6.68 -5.98 -7.62
C VAL A 279 -7.74 -5.49 -8.60
N ASP A 280 -8.82 -4.90 -8.11
CA ASP A 280 -9.91 -4.41 -8.96
C ASP A 280 -9.44 -3.30 -9.93
N SER A 281 -8.67 -2.34 -9.42
CA SER A 281 -8.18 -1.24 -10.26
C SER A 281 -7.13 -1.70 -11.28
N TYR A 282 -6.32 -2.69 -10.94
CA TYR A 282 -5.36 -3.27 -11.88
C TYR A 282 -6.06 -4.04 -13.01
N GLN A 283 -7.09 -4.83 -12.70
CA GLN A 283 -7.90 -5.47 -13.73
C GLN A 283 -8.54 -4.45 -14.67
N ARG A 284 -9.06 -3.33 -14.13
CA ARG A 284 -9.58 -2.23 -14.97
C ARG A 284 -8.50 -1.59 -15.84
N LEU A 285 -7.29 -1.41 -15.31
CA LEU A 285 -6.15 -0.89 -16.08
C LEU A 285 -5.81 -1.83 -17.24
N LEU A 286 -5.66 -3.13 -16.99
CA LEU A 286 -5.33 -4.13 -18.00
C LEU A 286 -6.40 -4.27 -19.09
N THR A 287 -7.67 -4.12 -18.74
CA THR A 287 -8.79 -4.18 -19.69
C THR A 287 -9.11 -2.85 -20.38
N GLY A 288 -8.37 -1.77 -20.04
CA GLY A 288 -8.60 -0.43 -20.57
C GLY A 288 -9.93 0.21 -20.13
N THR A 289 -10.55 -0.30 -19.09
CA THR A 289 -11.82 0.21 -18.55
C THR A 289 -11.63 1.30 -17.49
N ASP A 290 -10.39 1.55 -17.07
CA ASP A 290 -10.04 2.55 -16.06
C ASP A 290 -9.91 3.98 -16.64
N SER A 291 -9.99 4.15 -17.96
CA SER A 291 -9.72 5.41 -18.66
C SER A 291 -10.94 6.35 -18.77
N GLN A 292 -12.07 6.03 -18.12
CA GLN A 292 -13.28 6.82 -18.20
C GLN A 292 -13.60 7.44 -16.83
N GLY A 293 -12.94 8.55 -16.51
CA GLY A 293 -13.28 9.45 -15.42
C GLY A 293 -13.39 10.86 -15.93
#